data_add8fc7e0ac059bea8f7379fe445fac4
#
_entry.id   add8fc7e0ac059bea8f7379fe445fac4
#
_cell.length_a   1.000
_cell.length_b   1.000
_cell.length_c   1.000
_cell.angle_alpha   90.00
_cell.angle_beta   90.00
_cell.angle_gamma   90.00
#
_symmetry.space_group_name_H-M   'P 1'
#
loop_
_entity.id
_entity.type
_entity.pdbx_description
1 polymer ?
#
loop_
_entity_poly.entity_id
_entity_poly.type
_entity_poly.pdbx_seq_one_letter_code
_entity_poly.pdbx_strand_id
1 'polypeptide(L)'
;MAEAGRGKTRRDSKRRVLRPGESIRADGKYQYKYHIDGKPHFVYSWKLEPTDKLPPGKKPCLSLRELENQVNSDLDRLMNVADGTMMVCELVDRYLKTKTGVRQSTRTGYVTVQRILAKEPFGQKKIRTMKTSDAKLFLIKLQQENGKSYSSIHTIRGVLRPAFQMAVDDDILVKNPFGFQLAGVVVNDSVTREAISREQMRKFLKFVHDDVVYCKYYEVVYILFHTGMCISEFCGLTLKDIDLENRTVNIDHQLQRTCDMRYIIEETKTEAGKRKIPITEDVAMMFQAIIEDREPLKLEKVIDGHTGFLFYDDDGNPLVAMHWQQCTGSIGSIVWLAGTMIFIEFRCRISHLMYAATLIVPTWQNRE
;
A
#
# COMPACT_ATOMS: atom_id res chain seq x y z
N MET A 1 59.31 14.36 21.93
CA MET A 1 58.43 15.42 22.45
C MET A 1 58.33 16.51 21.37
N ALA A 2 57.23 16.56 20.63
CA ALA A 2 56.99 17.63 19.63
C ALA A 2 56.03 18.62 20.27
N GLU A 3 56.51 19.86 20.46
CA GLU A 3 55.73 20.99 20.97
C GLU A 3 54.58 21.30 20.03
N ALA A 4 53.34 21.16 20.53
CA ALA A 4 52.14 21.62 19.83
C ALA A 4 52.17 23.17 19.77
N GLY A 5 52.43 23.73 18.60
CA GLY A 5 52.41 25.14 18.34
C GLY A 5 51.10 25.79 18.75
N ARG A 6 51.10 26.70 19.74
CA ARG A 6 49.96 27.53 20.16
C ARG A 6 49.53 28.40 18.98
N GLY A 7 48.45 27.96 18.29
CA GLY A 7 47.85 28.73 17.18
C GLY A 7 47.46 30.15 17.67
N LYS A 8 47.87 31.20 16.95
CA LYS A 8 47.48 32.60 17.25
C LYS A 8 45.94 32.69 17.28
N THR A 9 45.42 33.10 18.43
CA THR A 9 43.97 33.34 18.63
C THR A 9 43.50 34.44 17.69
N ARG A 10 42.66 34.11 16.70
CA ARG A 10 42.10 35.07 15.74
C ARG A 10 41.05 35.94 16.44
N ARG A 11 41.15 37.27 16.23
CA ARG A 11 40.22 38.24 16.80
C ARG A 11 39.61 39.12 15.71
N ASP A 12 38.40 39.59 15.95
CA ASP A 12 37.74 40.58 15.08
C ASP A 12 38.20 42.00 15.37
N SER A 13 37.68 43.00 14.63
CA SER A 13 37.97 44.41 14.81
C SER A 13 37.56 44.96 16.20
N LYS A 14 36.64 44.29 16.88
CA LYS A 14 36.19 44.59 18.25
C LYS A 14 36.98 43.79 19.32
N ARG A 15 38.11 43.16 18.93
CA ARG A 15 38.95 42.29 19.77
C ARG A 15 38.28 41.03 20.32
N ARG A 16 37.10 40.61 19.80
CA ARG A 16 36.44 39.38 20.19
C ARG A 16 37.15 38.19 19.57
N VAL A 17 37.21 37.10 20.30
CA VAL A 17 37.81 35.84 19.85
C VAL A 17 36.87 35.16 18.85
N LEU A 18 37.38 34.81 17.68
CA LEU A 18 36.70 34.00 16.69
C LEU A 18 36.88 32.53 17.04
N ARG A 19 35.76 31.79 17.01
CA ARG A 19 35.72 30.35 17.25
C ARG A 19 36.31 29.56 16.08
N PRO A 20 36.64 28.26 16.26
CA PRO A 20 37.02 27.39 15.16
C PRO A 20 35.93 27.38 14.07
N GLY A 21 36.31 27.59 12.82
CA GLY A 21 35.37 27.70 11.68
C GLY A 21 34.90 29.13 11.38
N GLU A 22 34.92 30.05 12.38
CA GLU A 22 34.58 31.47 12.16
C GLU A 22 35.75 32.22 11.50
N SER A 23 35.43 33.09 10.56
CA SER A 23 36.38 34.01 9.91
C SER A 23 35.69 35.29 9.45
N ILE A 24 36.47 36.31 9.11
CA ILE A 24 35.98 37.57 8.55
C ILE A 24 36.48 37.65 7.11
N ARG A 25 35.56 37.93 6.20
CA ARG A 25 35.85 38.16 4.79
C ARG A 25 36.33 39.60 4.55
N ALA A 26 36.94 39.83 3.40
CA ALA A 26 37.40 41.16 2.98
C ALA A 26 36.25 42.18 2.85
N ASP A 27 35.02 41.72 2.60
CA ASP A 27 33.83 42.54 2.53
C ASP A 27 33.23 42.88 3.92
N GLY A 28 33.87 42.46 5.01
CA GLY A 28 33.44 42.69 6.38
C GLY A 28 32.37 41.74 6.92
N LYS A 29 31.93 40.79 6.13
CA LYS A 29 31.00 39.73 6.62
C LYS A 29 31.73 38.71 7.46
N TYR A 30 31.09 38.27 8.52
CA TYR A 30 31.49 37.07 9.24
C TYR A 30 31.07 35.83 8.46
N GLN A 31 31.91 34.80 8.46
CA GLN A 31 31.72 33.53 7.78
C GLN A 31 31.98 32.39 8.77
N TYR A 32 31.10 31.38 8.77
CA TYR A 32 31.34 30.13 9.45
C TYR A 32 31.44 29.01 8.42
N LYS A 33 32.52 28.23 8.49
CA LYS A 33 32.83 27.09 7.64
C LYS A 33 32.53 25.81 8.41
N TYR A 34 31.72 24.94 7.83
CA TYR A 34 31.42 23.61 8.33
C TYR A 34 31.47 22.59 7.21
N HIS A 35 31.45 21.28 7.53
CA HIS A 35 31.56 20.23 6.53
C HIS A 35 30.35 19.28 6.64
N ILE A 36 29.77 18.89 5.48
CA ILE A 36 28.80 17.83 5.35
C ILE A 36 29.34 16.86 4.31
N ASP A 37 29.42 15.56 4.67
CA ASP A 37 29.95 14.50 3.80
C ASP A 37 31.31 14.82 3.18
N GLY A 38 32.19 15.45 3.98
CA GLY A 38 33.53 15.85 3.57
C GLY A 38 33.61 17.11 2.68
N LYS A 39 32.47 17.68 2.29
CA LYS A 39 32.38 18.90 1.48
C LYS A 39 32.24 20.14 2.36
N PRO A 40 33.00 21.24 2.10
CA PRO A 40 32.87 22.46 2.86
C PRO A 40 31.60 23.23 2.49
N HIS A 41 30.89 23.68 3.50
CA HIS A 41 29.75 24.58 3.41
C HIS A 41 30.02 25.86 4.20
N PHE A 42 29.33 26.95 3.86
CA PHE A 42 29.55 28.24 4.46
C PHE A 42 28.23 28.96 4.73
N VAL A 43 28.13 29.58 5.91
CA VAL A 43 27.09 30.55 6.23
C VAL A 43 27.70 31.92 6.49
N TYR A 44 26.94 32.95 6.22
CA TYR A 44 27.44 34.32 6.25
C TYR A 44 26.50 35.25 7.03
N SER A 45 27.05 36.17 7.82
CA SER A 45 26.29 37.23 8.49
C SER A 45 27.05 38.52 8.59
N TRP A 46 26.34 39.64 8.65
CA TRP A 46 26.89 40.92 8.96
C TRP A 46 27.12 41.14 10.47
N LYS A 47 26.61 40.30 11.31
CA LYS A 47 26.67 40.33 12.77
C LYS A 47 27.36 39.07 13.28
N LEU A 48 28.27 39.21 14.25
CA LEU A 48 28.85 38.08 14.95
C LEU A 48 27.92 37.60 16.07
N GLU A 49 27.43 38.57 16.86
CA GLU A 49 26.55 38.33 18.00
C GLU A 49 25.15 38.91 17.76
N PRO A 50 24.08 38.41 18.42
CA PRO A 50 22.77 38.99 18.32
C PRO A 50 22.68 40.47 18.65
N THR A 51 23.53 40.92 19.59
CA THR A 51 23.61 42.29 20.08
C THR A 51 24.34 43.25 19.12
N ASP A 52 24.99 42.74 18.07
CA ASP A 52 25.71 43.62 17.12
C ASP A 52 24.75 44.49 16.32
N LYS A 53 25.09 45.75 16.17
CA LYS A 53 24.36 46.68 15.29
C LYS A 53 24.63 46.30 13.83
N LEU A 54 23.58 46.31 13.03
CA LEU A 54 23.68 46.06 11.60
C LEU A 54 24.34 47.24 10.90
N PRO A 55 25.28 47.01 9.94
CA PRO A 55 25.82 48.10 9.15
C PRO A 55 24.75 48.85 8.37
N PRO A 56 24.92 50.19 8.18
CA PRO A 56 23.94 51.01 7.45
C PRO A 56 23.64 50.44 6.05
N GLY A 57 22.37 50.41 5.65
CA GLY A 57 21.94 49.96 4.32
C GLY A 57 21.86 48.43 4.15
N LYS A 58 22.03 47.63 5.20
CA LYS A 58 21.90 46.17 5.13
C LYS A 58 20.53 45.71 5.67
N LYS A 59 20.03 44.65 5.06
CA LYS A 59 18.76 44.02 5.52
C LYS A 59 18.96 43.29 6.86
N PRO A 60 17.92 43.24 7.72
CA PRO A 60 17.97 42.47 8.96
C PRO A 60 18.39 41.01 8.70
N CYS A 61 19.30 40.51 9.51
CA CYS A 61 19.82 39.14 9.44
C CYS A 61 20.11 38.60 10.84
N LEU A 62 20.08 37.28 10.98
CA LEU A 62 20.57 36.59 12.18
C LEU A 62 22.06 36.78 12.34
N SER A 63 22.57 36.77 13.57
CA SER A 63 23.98 36.75 13.83
C SER A 63 24.68 35.48 13.37
N LEU A 64 26.00 35.50 13.15
CA LEU A 64 26.72 34.30 12.73
C LEU A 64 26.56 33.16 13.75
N ARG A 65 26.61 33.50 15.04
CA ARG A 65 26.51 32.52 16.13
C ARG A 65 25.09 31.92 16.28
N GLU A 66 24.03 32.68 15.95
CA GLU A 66 22.69 32.10 15.84
C GLU A 66 22.59 31.13 14.66
N LEU A 67 23.19 31.48 13.50
CA LEU A 67 23.29 30.61 12.34
C LEU A 67 24.13 29.36 12.62
N GLU A 68 25.27 29.53 13.35
CA GLU A 68 26.12 28.43 13.81
C GLU A 68 25.34 27.46 14.72
N ASN A 69 24.59 28.00 15.69
CA ASN A 69 23.77 27.16 16.56
C ASN A 69 22.66 26.41 15.77
N GLN A 70 22.01 27.04 14.79
CA GLN A 70 21.08 26.38 13.90
C GLN A 70 21.74 25.26 13.10
N VAL A 71 22.88 25.57 12.45
CA VAL A 71 23.63 24.56 11.68
C VAL A 71 24.10 23.42 12.56
N ASN A 72 24.62 23.68 13.76
CA ASN A 72 25.06 22.63 14.68
C ASN A 72 23.87 21.79 15.19
N SER A 73 22.74 22.42 15.52
CA SER A 73 21.51 21.70 15.89
C SER A 73 21.01 20.81 14.73
N ASP A 74 21.07 21.30 13.50
CA ASP A 74 20.70 20.50 12.32
C ASP A 74 21.72 19.39 12.05
N LEU A 75 23.01 19.65 12.27
CA LEU A 75 24.09 18.64 12.18
C LEU A 75 23.97 17.60 13.29
N ASP A 76 23.68 17.99 14.52
CA ASP A 76 23.47 17.07 15.65
C ASP A 76 22.25 16.19 15.42
N ARG A 77 21.17 16.73 14.89
CA ARG A 77 20.01 15.94 14.42
C ARG A 77 20.41 14.97 13.31
N LEU A 78 21.34 15.37 12.44
CA LEU A 78 21.87 14.53 11.37
C LEU A 78 22.95 13.54 11.86
N MET A 79 23.71 13.84 12.91
CA MET A 79 24.82 13.01 13.43
C MET A 79 24.40 12.01 14.51
N ASN A 80 23.25 12.21 15.14
CA ASN A 80 22.72 11.26 16.15
C ASN A 80 22.29 9.90 15.59
N VAL A 81 22.65 9.61 14.32
CA VAL A 81 22.17 8.41 13.66
C VAL A 81 23.34 7.65 13.03
N ALA A 82 23.73 6.56 13.68
CA ALA A 82 24.48 5.46 13.06
C ALA A 82 23.77 4.90 11.78
N ASP A 83 22.51 5.25 11.58
CA ASP A 83 21.65 4.89 10.46
C ASP A 83 21.74 5.81 9.23
N GLY A 84 22.63 6.79 9.18
CA GLY A 84 22.77 7.74 8.05
C GLY A 84 23.15 7.09 6.70
N THR A 85 23.51 5.82 6.71
CA THR A 85 23.82 5.00 5.53
C THR A 85 22.68 4.09 5.12
N MET A 86 21.57 4.01 5.89
CA MET A 86 20.43 3.13 5.65
C MET A 86 19.84 3.33 4.26
N MET A 87 19.58 2.22 3.56
CA MET A 87 18.95 2.22 2.25
C MET A 87 17.43 2.21 2.36
N VAL A 88 16.74 2.57 1.27
CA VAL A 88 15.27 2.55 1.23
C VAL A 88 14.71 1.15 1.49
N CYS A 89 15.33 0.08 0.95
CA CYS A 89 14.93 -1.29 1.22
C CYS A 89 15.02 -1.62 2.73
N GLU A 90 16.11 -1.24 3.37
CA GLU A 90 16.33 -1.50 4.80
C GLU A 90 15.32 -0.75 5.69
N LEU A 91 15.02 0.50 5.34
CA LEU A 91 13.99 1.28 6.03
C LEU A 91 12.61 0.62 5.92
N VAL A 92 12.24 0.17 4.71
CA VAL A 92 10.96 -0.50 4.49
C VAL A 92 10.92 -1.83 5.25
N ASP A 93 11.98 -2.61 5.23
CA ASP A 93 12.07 -3.86 5.99
C ASP A 93 11.94 -3.62 7.50
N ARG A 94 12.61 -2.58 8.02
CA ARG A 94 12.48 -2.17 9.43
C ARG A 94 11.04 -1.77 9.75
N TYR A 95 10.41 -0.96 8.91
CA TYR A 95 9.00 -0.57 9.07
C TYR A 95 8.06 -1.79 9.05
N LEU A 96 8.24 -2.72 8.12
CA LEU A 96 7.38 -3.90 8.01
C LEU A 96 7.51 -4.85 9.20
N LYS A 97 8.69 -4.93 9.82
CA LYS A 97 8.90 -5.69 11.07
C LYS A 97 8.10 -5.13 12.25
N THR A 98 7.76 -3.85 12.25
CA THR A 98 6.89 -3.25 13.28
C THR A 98 5.41 -3.57 13.08
N LYS A 99 5.03 -4.14 11.94
CA LYS A 99 3.65 -4.48 11.61
C LYS A 99 3.30 -5.89 12.09
N THR A 100 2.70 -5.99 13.25
CA THR A 100 2.18 -7.25 13.82
C THR A 100 0.68 -7.38 13.53
N GLY A 101 0.16 -8.60 13.48
CA GLY A 101 -1.28 -8.86 13.31
C GLY A 101 -1.86 -8.50 11.94
N VAL A 102 -1.02 -8.28 10.92
CA VAL A 102 -1.49 -7.99 9.57
C VAL A 102 -2.00 -9.24 8.87
N ARG A 103 -3.09 -9.10 8.14
CA ARG A 103 -3.70 -10.17 7.35
C ARG A 103 -2.78 -10.65 6.23
N GLN A 104 -2.98 -11.89 5.81
CA GLN A 104 -2.19 -12.51 4.75
C GLN A 104 -2.22 -11.73 3.44
N SER A 105 -3.38 -11.21 3.02
CA SER A 105 -3.51 -10.38 1.82
C SER A 105 -2.66 -9.09 1.90
N THR A 106 -2.63 -8.45 3.07
CA THR A 106 -1.78 -7.26 3.32
C THR A 106 -0.30 -7.63 3.31
N ARG A 107 0.06 -8.76 3.94
CA ARG A 107 1.43 -9.29 3.95
C ARG A 107 1.93 -9.58 2.53
N THR A 108 1.10 -10.19 1.69
CA THR A 108 1.41 -10.42 0.27
C THR A 108 1.66 -9.10 -0.48
N GLY A 109 0.87 -8.06 -0.18
CA GLY A 109 1.10 -6.71 -0.70
C GLY A 109 2.46 -6.14 -0.27
N TYR A 110 2.85 -6.32 0.98
CA TYR A 110 4.16 -5.90 1.49
C TYR A 110 5.32 -6.60 0.80
N VAL A 111 5.25 -7.93 0.66
CA VAL A 111 6.25 -8.72 -0.08
C VAL A 111 6.38 -8.25 -1.53
N THR A 112 5.26 -7.89 -2.16
CA THR A 112 5.28 -7.33 -3.52
C THR A 112 6.02 -6.00 -3.57
N VAL A 113 5.81 -5.10 -2.60
CA VAL A 113 6.53 -3.81 -2.52
C VAL A 113 8.03 -4.05 -2.28
N GLN A 114 8.41 -4.94 -1.35
CA GLN A 114 9.81 -5.30 -1.11
C GLN A 114 10.48 -5.83 -2.39
N ARG A 115 9.79 -6.70 -3.13
CA ARG A 115 10.29 -7.28 -4.39
C ARG A 115 10.49 -6.21 -5.49
N ILE A 116 9.60 -5.23 -5.56
CA ILE A 116 9.75 -4.09 -6.48
C ILE A 116 10.96 -3.25 -6.09
N LEU A 117 11.09 -2.88 -4.81
CA LEU A 117 12.21 -2.08 -4.31
C LEU A 117 13.56 -2.79 -4.50
N ALA A 118 13.62 -4.10 -4.31
CA ALA A 118 14.85 -4.88 -4.52
C ALA A 118 15.32 -4.84 -5.99
N LYS A 119 14.39 -4.75 -6.95
CA LYS A 119 14.69 -4.69 -8.39
C LYS A 119 15.01 -3.28 -8.89
N GLU A 120 14.52 -2.24 -8.20
CA GLU A 120 14.65 -0.86 -8.65
C GLU A 120 15.86 -0.17 -8.01
N PRO A 121 16.63 0.62 -8.77
CA PRO A 121 17.76 1.39 -8.22
C PRO A 121 17.33 2.33 -7.07
N PHE A 122 16.06 2.71 -7.05
CA PHE A 122 15.47 3.53 -5.99
C PHE A 122 15.58 2.85 -4.61
N GLY A 123 15.41 1.54 -4.54
CA GLY A 123 15.52 0.78 -3.29
C GLY A 123 16.92 0.80 -2.67
N GLN A 124 17.95 0.99 -3.49
CA GLN A 124 19.36 1.04 -3.09
C GLN A 124 19.85 2.47 -2.78
N LYS A 125 18.99 3.48 -2.91
CA LYS A 125 19.36 4.85 -2.53
C LYS A 125 19.40 5.00 -1.02
N LYS A 126 20.35 5.78 -0.53
CA LYS A 126 20.44 6.18 0.88
C LYS A 126 19.28 7.11 1.22
N ILE A 127 18.53 6.81 2.30
CA ILE A 127 17.35 7.60 2.69
C ILE A 127 17.68 9.06 2.97
N ARG A 128 18.85 9.34 3.50
CA ARG A 128 19.33 10.68 3.85
C ARG A 128 19.51 11.60 2.64
N THR A 129 19.86 11.05 1.47
CA THR A 129 20.04 11.83 0.24
C THR A 129 18.74 11.96 -0.55
N MET A 130 17.64 11.35 -0.07
CA MET A 130 16.38 11.28 -0.77
C MET A 130 15.65 12.61 -0.78
N LYS A 131 15.34 13.10 -1.98
CA LYS A 131 14.54 14.31 -2.18
C LYS A 131 13.11 13.95 -2.57
N THR A 132 12.16 14.88 -2.36
CA THR A 132 10.78 14.74 -2.82
C THR A 132 10.69 14.52 -4.34
N SER A 133 11.60 15.12 -5.12
CA SER A 133 11.71 14.88 -6.57
C SER A 133 12.06 13.44 -6.91
N ASP A 134 12.98 12.82 -6.16
CA ASP A 134 13.33 11.40 -6.38
C ASP A 134 12.14 10.48 -6.14
N ALA A 135 11.38 10.74 -5.07
CA ALA A 135 10.18 9.99 -4.75
C ALA A 135 9.10 10.13 -5.85
N LYS A 136 8.89 11.35 -6.37
CA LYS A 136 7.95 11.59 -7.47
C LYS A 136 8.40 10.88 -8.76
N LEU A 137 9.66 11.05 -9.16
CA LEU A 137 10.23 10.44 -10.37
C LEU A 137 10.14 8.90 -10.30
N PHE A 138 10.37 8.31 -9.13
CA PHE A 138 10.20 6.86 -8.94
C PHE A 138 8.77 6.42 -9.22
N LEU A 139 7.75 7.12 -8.69
CA LEU A 139 6.35 6.75 -8.92
C LEU A 139 5.93 6.95 -10.38
N ILE A 140 6.42 8.02 -11.03
CA ILE A 140 6.19 8.27 -12.47
C ILE A 140 6.81 7.14 -13.30
N LYS A 141 8.06 6.76 -13.00
CA LYS A 141 8.74 5.65 -13.66
C LYS A 141 7.95 4.35 -13.54
N LEU A 142 7.45 4.03 -12.36
CA LEU A 142 6.62 2.84 -12.15
C LEU A 142 5.37 2.83 -13.03
N GLN A 143 4.75 3.99 -13.30
CA GLN A 143 3.61 4.08 -14.19
C GLN A 143 4.02 3.99 -15.65
N GLN A 144 4.95 4.82 -16.09
CA GLN A 144 5.28 5.01 -17.50
C GLN A 144 6.13 3.89 -18.08
N GLU A 145 7.14 3.43 -17.34
CA GLU A 145 8.08 2.41 -17.83
C GLU A 145 7.66 0.99 -17.39
N ASN A 146 7.17 0.84 -16.16
CA ASN A 146 6.83 -0.48 -15.62
C ASN A 146 5.32 -0.81 -15.77
N GLY A 147 4.51 0.04 -16.39
CA GLY A 147 3.10 -0.19 -16.67
C GLY A 147 2.23 -0.40 -15.42
N LYS A 148 2.63 0.14 -14.24
CA LYS A 148 1.85 -0.01 -13.01
C LYS A 148 0.64 0.90 -13.02
N SER A 149 -0.54 0.34 -12.74
CA SER A 149 -1.77 1.11 -12.59
C SER A 149 -1.70 2.06 -11.39
N TYR A 150 -2.49 3.12 -11.42
CA TYR A 150 -2.64 4.07 -10.30
C TYR A 150 -2.92 3.37 -8.96
N SER A 151 -3.79 2.36 -8.95
CA SER A 151 -4.10 1.58 -7.75
C SER A 151 -2.88 0.85 -7.18
N SER A 152 -2.02 0.28 -8.04
CA SER A 152 -0.77 -0.36 -7.64
C SER A 152 0.22 0.65 -7.05
N ILE A 153 0.35 1.82 -7.67
CA ILE A 153 1.20 2.91 -7.20
C ILE A 153 0.70 3.47 -5.87
N HIS A 154 -0.62 3.60 -5.72
CA HIS A 154 -1.23 4.00 -4.45
C HIS A 154 -0.88 3.02 -3.32
N THR A 155 -0.92 1.71 -3.59
CA THR A 155 -0.52 0.66 -2.64
C THR A 155 0.97 0.74 -2.29
N ILE A 156 1.86 0.90 -3.27
CA ILE A 156 3.30 1.05 -3.07
C ILE A 156 3.59 2.29 -2.20
N ARG A 157 3.00 3.43 -2.53
CA ARG A 157 3.13 4.65 -1.74
C ARG A 157 2.54 4.48 -0.34
N GLY A 158 1.47 3.70 -0.19
CA GLY A 158 0.85 3.35 1.09
C GLY A 158 1.79 2.61 2.04
N VAL A 159 2.85 1.96 1.55
CA VAL A 159 3.93 1.37 2.34
C VAL A 159 5.08 2.35 2.53
N LEU A 160 5.51 3.02 1.47
CA LEU A 160 6.67 3.92 1.50
C LEU A 160 6.43 5.15 2.38
N ARG A 161 5.28 5.81 2.25
CA ARG A 161 4.99 7.03 3.01
C ARG A 161 5.06 6.82 4.53
N PRO A 162 4.40 5.83 5.13
CA PRO A 162 4.52 5.60 6.57
C PRO A 162 5.90 5.07 6.98
N ALA A 163 6.63 4.32 6.14
CA ALA A 163 8.00 3.92 6.42
C ALA A 163 8.93 5.14 6.53
N PHE A 164 8.82 6.08 5.60
CA PHE A 164 9.57 7.34 5.68
C PHE A 164 9.07 8.27 6.79
N GLN A 165 7.78 8.17 7.18
CA GLN A 165 7.28 8.92 8.33
C GLN A 165 7.90 8.38 9.63
N MET A 166 8.00 7.07 9.79
CA MET A 166 8.72 6.47 10.91
C MET A 166 10.17 6.98 11.00
N ALA A 167 10.87 7.12 9.86
CA ALA A 167 12.23 7.68 9.87
C ALA A 167 12.25 9.17 10.26
N VAL A 168 11.18 9.92 10.02
CA VAL A 168 11.05 11.31 10.51
C VAL A 168 10.73 11.32 12.01
N ASP A 169 9.85 10.44 12.46
CA ASP A 169 9.46 10.34 13.86
C ASP A 169 10.61 9.82 14.75
N ASP A 170 11.52 9.03 14.16
CA ASP A 170 12.78 8.55 14.77
C ASP A 170 13.94 9.56 14.63
N ASP A 171 13.68 10.80 14.18
CA ASP A 171 14.68 11.86 13.93
C ASP A 171 15.80 11.49 12.93
N ILE A 172 15.62 10.45 12.12
CA ILE A 172 16.56 10.05 11.07
C ILE A 172 16.48 10.99 9.87
N LEU A 173 15.28 11.49 9.56
CA LEU A 173 15.00 12.43 8.47
C LEU A 173 14.28 13.67 8.98
N VAL A 174 14.63 14.80 8.41
CA VAL A 174 13.95 16.09 8.72
C VAL A 174 12.57 16.17 8.08
N LYS A 175 12.38 15.53 6.91
CA LYS A 175 11.14 15.65 6.14
C LYS A 175 10.87 14.35 5.38
N ASN A 176 9.59 13.98 5.35
CA ASN A 176 9.13 12.83 4.57
C ASN A 176 9.11 13.15 3.06
N PRO A 177 9.93 12.48 2.22
CA PRO A 177 9.95 12.72 0.78
C PRO A 177 8.65 12.31 0.07
N PHE A 178 7.80 11.46 0.69
CA PHE A 178 6.48 11.06 0.19
C PHE A 178 5.32 11.90 0.77
N GLY A 179 5.60 13.04 1.41
CA GLY A 179 4.61 13.94 2.01
C GLY A 179 3.73 14.73 1.04
N PHE A 180 3.72 14.40 -0.25
CA PHE A 180 2.91 15.03 -1.29
C PHE A 180 1.61 14.28 -1.57
N GLN A 181 0.66 14.91 -2.25
CA GLN A 181 -0.52 14.24 -2.79
C GLN A 181 -0.18 13.52 -4.09
N LEU A 182 -0.74 12.31 -4.28
CA LEU A 182 -0.48 11.50 -5.47
C LEU A 182 -1.12 12.09 -6.73
N ALA A 183 -2.27 12.72 -6.57
CA ALA A 183 -2.92 13.47 -7.64
C ALA A 183 -1.98 14.57 -8.19
N GLY A 184 -1.82 14.62 -9.50
CA GLY A 184 -0.89 15.54 -10.18
C GLY A 184 0.57 15.05 -10.27
N VAL A 185 0.87 13.85 -9.75
CA VAL A 185 2.19 13.19 -9.94
C VAL A 185 2.08 12.04 -10.92
N VAL A 186 1.06 11.22 -10.78
CA VAL A 186 0.75 10.09 -11.67
C VAL A 186 -0.68 10.23 -12.19
N VAL A 187 -0.90 9.73 -13.39
CA VAL A 187 -2.23 9.77 -14.03
C VAL A 187 -3.16 8.78 -13.32
N ASN A 188 -4.37 9.24 -12.97
CA ASN A 188 -5.37 8.34 -12.43
C ASN A 188 -6.09 7.60 -13.57
N ASP A 189 -5.62 6.40 -13.86
CA ASP A 189 -6.17 5.46 -14.84
C ASP A 189 -7.22 4.50 -14.24
N SER A 190 -7.67 4.76 -13.01
CA SER A 190 -8.65 3.90 -12.37
C SER A 190 -10.01 4.03 -13.03
N VAL A 191 -10.56 2.89 -13.44
CA VAL A 191 -11.91 2.82 -14.02
C VAL A 191 -12.94 3.02 -12.91
N THR A 192 -13.90 3.91 -13.16
CA THR A 192 -15.07 4.07 -12.29
C THR A 192 -15.93 2.82 -12.41
N ARG A 193 -16.26 2.22 -11.28
CA ARG A 193 -17.11 1.03 -11.22
C ARG A 193 -18.53 1.43 -10.90
N GLU A 194 -19.45 1.00 -11.73
CA GLU A 194 -20.88 1.21 -11.52
C GLU A 194 -21.51 -0.09 -11.00
N ALA A 195 -22.56 0.06 -10.20
CA ALA A 195 -23.33 -1.09 -9.72
C ALA A 195 -24.14 -1.70 -10.89
N ILE A 196 -24.18 -3.03 -10.95
CA ILE A 196 -24.99 -3.72 -11.93
C ILE A 196 -26.49 -3.47 -11.68
N SER A 197 -27.25 -3.16 -12.73
CA SER A 197 -28.70 -3.05 -12.62
C SER A 197 -29.35 -4.42 -12.45
N ARG A 198 -30.59 -4.44 -11.89
CA ARG A 198 -31.37 -5.68 -11.77
C ARG A 198 -31.62 -6.36 -13.12
N GLU A 199 -31.80 -5.57 -14.15
CA GLU A 199 -32.01 -6.10 -15.52
C GLU A 199 -30.74 -6.77 -16.05
N GLN A 200 -29.60 -6.13 -15.88
CA GLN A 200 -28.30 -6.69 -16.26
C GLN A 200 -27.98 -7.97 -15.48
N MET A 201 -28.27 -7.99 -14.17
CA MET A 201 -28.12 -9.18 -13.34
C MET A 201 -28.98 -10.35 -13.85
N ARG A 202 -30.26 -10.10 -14.19
CA ARG A 202 -31.15 -11.14 -14.73
C ARG A 202 -30.65 -11.67 -16.08
N LYS A 203 -30.22 -10.79 -16.97
CA LYS A 203 -29.65 -11.19 -18.27
C LYS A 203 -28.41 -12.05 -18.11
N PHE A 204 -27.54 -11.66 -17.16
CA PHE A 204 -26.34 -12.42 -16.86
C PHE A 204 -26.64 -13.79 -16.24
N LEU A 205 -27.51 -13.86 -15.25
CA LEU A 205 -27.96 -15.12 -14.65
C LEU A 205 -28.58 -16.04 -15.69
N LYS A 206 -29.43 -15.50 -16.57
CA LYS A 206 -30.02 -16.28 -17.67
C LYS A 206 -28.94 -16.81 -18.61
N PHE A 207 -27.96 -15.98 -18.98
CA PHE A 207 -26.84 -16.41 -19.82
C PHE A 207 -26.06 -17.56 -19.15
N VAL A 208 -25.68 -17.42 -17.89
CA VAL A 208 -24.94 -18.47 -17.16
C VAL A 208 -25.76 -19.77 -17.07
N HIS A 209 -27.06 -19.66 -16.87
CA HIS A 209 -27.97 -20.83 -16.80
C HIS A 209 -28.09 -21.58 -18.14
N ASP A 210 -28.21 -20.85 -19.25
CA ASP A 210 -28.49 -21.40 -20.56
C ASP A 210 -27.25 -21.86 -21.32
N ASP A 211 -26.02 -21.45 -20.87
CA ASP A 211 -24.77 -21.77 -21.55
C ASP A 211 -24.25 -23.17 -21.13
N VAL A 212 -23.88 -23.98 -22.12
CA VAL A 212 -23.43 -25.38 -21.91
C VAL A 212 -22.13 -25.46 -21.07
N VAL A 213 -21.26 -24.45 -21.10
CA VAL A 213 -19.99 -24.46 -20.38
C VAL A 213 -20.13 -23.85 -19.00
N TYR A 214 -20.96 -22.81 -18.86
CA TYR A 214 -21.05 -22.02 -17.65
C TYR A 214 -22.19 -22.39 -16.73
N CYS A 215 -23.15 -23.21 -17.19
CA CYS A 215 -24.30 -23.66 -16.36
C CYS A 215 -23.86 -24.30 -15.03
N LYS A 216 -22.75 -25.01 -15.01
CA LYS A 216 -22.15 -25.59 -13.79
C LYS A 216 -21.74 -24.59 -12.71
N TYR A 217 -21.73 -23.29 -13.02
CA TYR A 217 -21.44 -22.22 -12.05
C TYR A 217 -22.69 -21.45 -11.64
N TYR A 218 -23.85 -21.83 -12.17
CA TYR A 218 -25.08 -21.06 -11.99
C TYR A 218 -25.47 -20.90 -10.52
N GLU A 219 -25.47 -21.99 -9.75
CA GLU A 219 -25.84 -22.00 -8.34
C GLU A 219 -24.92 -21.07 -7.53
N VAL A 220 -23.61 -21.13 -7.76
CA VAL A 220 -22.61 -20.31 -7.07
C VAL A 220 -22.82 -18.84 -7.40
N VAL A 221 -22.98 -18.52 -8.67
CA VAL A 221 -23.21 -17.14 -9.13
C VAL A 221 -24.51 -16.60 -8.57
N TYR A 222 -25.58 -17.41 -8.58
CA TYR A 222 -26.89 -17.05 -8.03
C TYR A 222 -26.81 -16.73 -6.53
N ILE A 223 -26.18 -17.60 -5.76
CA ILE A 223 -25.97 -17.43 -4.31
C ILE A 223 -25.20 -16.13 -4.03
N LEU A 224 -24.08 -15.90 -4.72
CA LEU A 224 -23.26 -14.72 -4.52
C LEU A 224 -24.01 -13.41 -4.82
N PHE A 225 -24.83 -13.37 -5.87
CA PHE A 225 -25.64 -12.20 -6.19
C PHE A 225 -26.74 -11.91 -5.17
N HIS A 226 -27.36 -12.95 -4.60
CA HIS A 226 -28.51 -12.79 -3.71
C HIS A 226 -28.12 -12.67 -2.23
N THR A 227 -26.91 -13.08 -1.85
CA THR A 227 -26.42 -12.98 -0.47
C THR A 227 -25.43 -11.82 -0.26
N GLY A 228 -24.77 -11.37 -1.33
CA GLY A 228 -23.73 -10.34 -1.26
C GLY A 228 -22.49 -10.75 -0.45
N MET A 229 -22.29 -12.06 -0.20
CA MET A 229 -21.09 -12.53 0.46
C MET A 229 -19.86 -12.43 -0.46
N CYS A 230 -18.70 -12.33 0.14
CA CYS A 230 -17.46 -12.34 -0.62
C CYS A 230 -17.15 -13.74 -1.13
N ILE A 231 -16.50 -13.84 -2.29
CA ILE A 231 -16.09 -15.15 -2.83
C ILE A 231 -15.20 -15.94 -1.86
N SER A 232 -14.33 -15.27 -1.08
CA SER A 232 -13.50 -15.96 -0.09
C SER A 232 -14.28 -16.41 1.15
N GLU A 233 -15.36 -15.72 1.53
CA GLU A 233 -16.32 -16.16 2.55
C GLU A 233 -17.06 -17.38 2.02
N PHE A 234 -17.58 -17.32 0.79
CA PHE A 234 -18.26 -18.44 0.15
C PHE A 234 -17.37 -19.70 0.05
N CYS A 235 -16.11 -19.54 -0.36
CA CYS A 235 -15.16 -20.66 -0.39
C CYS A 235 -14.86 -21.23 1.01
N GLY A 236 -15.00 -20.42 2.05
CA GLY A 236 -14.80 -20.82 3.44
C GLY A 236 -15.99 -21.58 4.02
N LEU A 237 -17.19 -21.49 3.42
CA LEU A 237 -18.38 -22.15 3.94
C LEU A 237 -18.18 -23.65 4.05
N THR A 238 -18.60 -24.18 5.18
CA THR A 238 -18.72 -25.62 5.45
C THR A 238 -20.19 -26.02 5.55
N LEU A 239 -20.47 -27.31 5.48
CA LEU A 239 -21.83 -27.82 5.66
C LEU A 239 -22.49 -27.41 6.99
N LYS A 240 -21.65 -27.12 8.02
CA LYS A 240 -22.13 -26.68 9.35
C LYS A 240 -22.61 -25.21 9.36
N ASP A 241 -22.17 -24.43 8.39
CA ASP A 241 -22.49 -23.00 8.31
C ASP A 241 -23.82 -22.74 7.62
N ILE A 242 -24.40 -23.77 6.99
CA ILE A 242 -25.62 -23.69 6.20
C ILE A 242 -26.76 -24.40 6.94
N ASP A 243 -27.75 -23.64 7.36
CA ASP A 243 -28.96 -24.12 8.01
C ASP A 243 -30.13 -23.97 7.03
N LEU A 244 -30.41 -25.04 6.31
CA LEU A 244 -31.50 -25.07 5.30
C LEU A 244 -32.88 -25.04 5.95
N GLU A 245 -33.05 -25.61 7.16
CA GLU A 245 -34.34 -25.64 7.87
C GLU A 245 -34.74 -24.22 8.31
N ASN A 246 -33.78 -23.47 8.92
CA ASN A 246 -34.03 -22.12 9.36
C ASN A 246 -33.70 -21.08 8.27
N ARG A 247 -33.28 -21.51 7.09
CA ARG A 247 -32.93 -20.68 5.95
C ARG A 247 -31.92 -19.59 6.32
N THR A 248 -30.81 -19.98 6.92
CA THR A 248 -29.76 -19.06 7.32
C THR A 248 -28.38 -19.61 7.00
N VAL A 249 -27.43 -18.69 6.70
CA VAL A 249 -26.03 -19.01 6.50
C VAL A 249 -25.20 -18.20 7.49
N ASN A 250 -24.33 -18.88 8.23
CA ASN A 250 -23.38 -18.25 9.15
C ASN A 250 -22.09 -17.89 8.43
N ILE A 251 -21.63 -16.66 8.57
CA ILE A 251 -20.37 -16.17 8.00
C ILE A 251 -19.53 -15.61 9.12
N ASP A 252 -18.50 -16.32 9.51
CA ASP A 252 -17.56 -15.92 10.56
C ASP A 252 -16.10 -16.02 10.13
N HIS A 253 -15.84 -16.67 9.00
CA HIS A 253 -14.51 -16.91 8.48
C HIS A 253 -14.45 -16.86 6.93
N GLN A 254 -13.26 -16.93 6.40
CA GLN A 254 -12.98 -16.99 4.97
C GLN A 254 -11.81 -17.94 4.69
N LEU A 255 -11.86 -18.64 3.56
CA LEU A 255 -10.77 -19.50 3.10
C LEU A 255 -9.84 -18.73 2.16
N GLN A 256 -8.55 -18.81 2.41
CA GLN A 256 -7.52 -18.24 1.55
C GLN A 256 -6.39 -19.23 1.29
N ARG A 257 -5.64 -18.99 0.20
CA ARG A 257 -4.42 -19.71 -0.12
C ARG A 257 -3.26 -18.72 -0.16
N THR A 258 -2.20 -19.05 0.59
CA THR A 258 -0.97 -18.23 0.65
C THR A 258 -0.15 -18.36 -0.63
N CYS A 259 0.87 -17.48 -0.80
CA CYS A 259 1.83 -17.58 -1.89
C CYS A 259 2.60 -18.92 -1.89
N ASP A 260 2.74 -19.54 -0.71
CA ASP A 260 3.40 -20.84 -0.50
C ASP A 260 2.43 -22.02 -0.70
N MET A 261 1.28 -21.76 -1.33
CA MET A 261 0.25 -22.76 -1.64
C MET A 261 -0.40 -23.41 -0.40
N ARG A 262 -0.25 -22.83 0.79
CA ARG A 262 -0.92 -23.31 2.02
C ARG A 262 -2.32 -22.73 2.12
N TYR A 263 -3.27 -23.56 2.51
CA TYR A 263 -4.63 -23.16 2.82
C TYR A 263 -4.70 -22.67 4.26
N ILE A 264 -5.39 -21.59 4.48
CA ILE A 264 -5.59 -21.00 5.80
C ILE A 264 -7.02 -20.49 5.95
N ILE A 265 -7.53 -20.55 7.16
CA ILE A 265 -8.76 -19.88 7.55
C ILE A 265 -8.40 -18.55 8.21
N GLU A 266 -8.96 -17.45 7.69
CA GLU A 266 -8.89 -16.15 8.32
C GLU A 266 -10.28 -15.73 8.80
N GLU A 267 -10.33 -15.01 9.92
CA GLU A 267 -11.56 -14.35 10.34
C GLU A 267 -12.04 -13.34 9.30
N THR A 268 -13.31 -12.97 9.34
CA THR A 268 -13.88 -11.92 8.50
C THR A 268 -13.11 -10.59 8.69
N LYS A 269 -13.13 -9.71 7.67
CA LYS A 269 -12.30 -8.50 7.63
C LYS A 269 -12.54 -7.55 8.82
N THR A 270 -13.73 -7.53 9.34
CA THR A 270 -14.13 -6.73 10.50
C THR A 270 -15.00 -7.60 11.41
N GLU A 271 -15.13 -7.23 12.67
CA GLU A 271 -16.05 -7.92 13.58
C GLU A 271 -17.49 -7.89 13.06
N ALA A 272 -17.93 -6.80 12.47
CA ALA A 272 -19.22 -6.69 11.79
C ALA A 272 -19.35 -7.60 10.54
N GLY A 273 -18.26 -8.19 10.08
CA GLY A 273 -18.25 -9.20 9.01
C GLY A 273 -18.78 -10.54 9.49
N LYS A 274 -18.66 -10.85 10.78
CA LYS A 274 -19.29 -12.04 11.40
C LYS A 274 -20.80 -11.79 11.45
N ARG A 275 -21.52 -12.53 10.65
CA ARG A 275 -22.96 -12.30 10.46
C ARG A 275 -23.70 -13.58 10.08
N LYS A 276 -24.97 -13.66 10.46
CA LYS A 276 -25.90 -14.67 10.00
C LYS A 276 -26.81 -14.04 8.94
N ILE A 277 -26.81 -14.58 7.74
CA ILE A 277 -27.60 -14.08 6.60
C ILE A 277 -28.85 -14.93 6.47
N PRO A 278 -30.05 -14.35 6.53
CA PRO A 278 -31.27 -15.05 6.11
C PRO A 278 -31.25 -15.22 4.58
N ILE A 279 -31.58 -16.38 4.10
CA ILE A 279 -31.63 -16.71 2.67
C ILE A 279 -33.05 -16.98 2.22
N THR A 280 -33.35 -16.63 0.95
CA THR A 280 -34.61 -16.94 0.31
C THR A 280 -34.71 -18.44 0.00
N GLU A 281 -35.92 -18.92 -0.28
CA GLU A 281 -36.15 -20.30 -0.67
C GLU A 281 -35.32 -20.68 -1.91
N ASP A 282 -35.32 -19.82 -2.94
CA ASP A 282 -34.52 -20.06 -4.15
C ASP A 282 -33.02 -20.23 -3.83
N VAL A 283 -32.44 -19.39 -2.94
CA VAL A 283 -31.05 -19.52 -2.51
C VAL A 283 -30.82 -20.81 -1.72
N ALA A 284 -31.77 -21.21 -0.89
CA ALA A 284 -31.72 -22.48 -0.16
C ALA A 284 -31.73 -23.67 -1.12
N MET A 285 -32.58 -23.64 -2.18
CA MET A 285 -32.56 -24.67 -3.23
C MET A 285 -31.20 -24.73 -3.97
N MET A 286 -30.55 -23.58 -4.24
CA MET A 286 -29.21 -23.57 -4.85
C MET A 286 -28.16 -24.19 -3.92
N PHE A 287 -28.21 -23.93 -2.61
CA PHE A 287 -27.33 -24.59 -1.65
C PHE A 287 -27.61 -26.09 -1.56
N GLN A 288 -28.87 -26.47 -1.56
CA GLN A 288 -29.28 -27.89 -1.54
C GLN A 288 -28.74 -28.62 -2.77
N ALA A 289 -28.88 -28.06 -3.97
CA ALA A 289 -28.35 -28.62 -5.20
C ALA A 289 -26.82 -28.82 -5.12
N ILE A 290 -26.07 -27.82 -4.61
CA ILE A 290 -24.62 -27.92 -4.40
C ILE A 290 -24.28 -29.05 -3.42
N ILE A 291 -25.03 -29.17 -2.33
CA ILE A 291 -24.78 -30.19 -1.29
C ILE A 291 -25.08 -31.59 -1.83
N GLU A 292 -26.14 -31.75 -2.62
CA GLU A 292 -26.53 -33.03 -3.24
C GLU A 292 -25.56 -33.48 -4.32
N ASP A 293 -25.02 -32.53 -5.12
CA ASP A 293 -24.02 -32.79 -6.17
C ASP A 293 -22.61 -33.00 -5.62
N ARG A 294 -22.41 -32.74 -4.33
CA ARG A 294 -21.10 -32.84 -3.69
C ARG A 294 -20.64 -34.29 -3.59
N GLU A 295 -19.57 -34.65 -4.29
CA GLU A 295 -18.94 -35.95 -4.22
C GLU A 295 -18.36 -36.22 -2.82
N PRO A 296 -18.71 -37.35 -2.17
CA PRO A 296 -18.15 -37.68 -0.87
C PRO A 296 -16.68 -38.08 -0.99
N LEU A 297 -15.80 -37.31 -0.35
CA LEU A 297 -14.37 -37.63 -0.27
C LEU A 297 -14.14 -38.74 0.78
N LYS A 298 -13.27 -39.70 0.48
CA LYS A 298 -12.84 -40.74 1.45
C LYS A 298 -12.20 -40.14 2.70
N LEU A 299 -11.43 -39.05 2.50
CA LEU A 299 -10.77 -38.31 3.56
C LEU A 299 -10.79 -36.82 3.19
N GLU A 300 -11.49 -36.03 3.96
CA GLU A 300 -11.50 -34.57 3.80
C GLU A 300 -10.35 -33.93 4.54
N LYS A 301 -9.72 -32.92 3.91
CA LYS A 301 -8.65 -32.15 4.54
C LYS A 301 -9.22 -31.24 5.63
N VAL A 302 -8.59 -31.26 6.79
CA VAL A 302 -8.88 -30.33 7.88
C VAL A 302 -7.96 -29.12 7.73
N ILE A 303 -8.54 -27.92 7.63
CA ILE A 303 -7.81 -26.66 7.52
C ILE A 303 -8.16 -25.78 8.72
N ASP A 304 -7.19 -25.54 9.58
CA ASP A 304 -7.35 -24.77 10.82
C ASP A 304 -8.60 -25.16 11.63
N GLY A 305 -8.90 -26.48 11.69
CA GLY A 305 -10.03 -27.04 12.42
C GLY A 305 -11.36 -27.11 11.62
N HIS A 306 -11.40 -26.61 10.39
CA HIS A 306 -12.57 -26.65 9.53
C HIS A 306 -12.47 -27.80 8.51
N THR A 307 -13.61 -28.45 8.25
CA THR A 307 -13.79 -29.53 7.28
C THR A 307 -15.22 -29.50 6.74
N GLY A 308 -15.51 -30.22 5.66
CA GLY A 308 -16.84 -30.19 5.06
C GLY A 308 -17.06 -28.97 4.17
N PHE A 309 -16.03 -28.49 3.48
CA PHE A 309 -16.18 -27.39 2.52
C PHE A 309 -17.09 -27.79 1.35
N LEU A 310 -17.72 -26.82 0.72
CA LEU A 310 -18.71 -27.10 -0.34
C LEU A 310 -18.07 -27.66 -1.62
N PHE A 311 -16.86 -27.22 -1.95
CA PHE A 311 -16.19 -27.59 -3.20
C PHE A 311 -14.75 -28.01 -2.98
N TYR A 312 -14.32 -29.03 -3.72
CA TYR A 312 -12.97 -29.55 -3.72
C TYR A 312 -12.43 -29.66 -5.15
N ASP A 313 -11.12 -29.63 -5.30
CA ASP A 313 -10.43 -30.00 -6.54
C ASP A 313 -10.17 -31.51 -6.60
N ASP A 314 -9.63 -31.99 -7.73
CA ASP A 314 -9.33 -33.41 -7.95
C ASP A 314 -8.33 -33.99 -6.94
N ASP A 315 -7.52 -33.13 -6.30
CA ASP A 315 -6.56 -33.49 -5.25
C ASP A 315 -7.17 -33.46 -3.84
N GLY A 316 -8.47 -33.19 -3.72
CA GLY A 316 -9.20 -33.08 -2.45
C GLY A 316 -8.84 -31.83 -1.65
N ASN A 317 -8.36 -30.77 -2.31
CA ASN A 317 -8.20 -29.45 -1.66
C ASN A 317 -9.47 -28.61 -1.88
N PRO A 318 -9.91 -27.83 -0.89
CA PRO A 318 -11.04 -26.93 -1.09
C PRO A 318 -10.73 -25.85 -2.12
N LEU A 319 -11.72 -25.52 -2.95
CA LEU A 319 -11.58 -24.47 -3.96
C LEU A 319 -11.49 -23.11 -3.29
N VAL A 320 -10.55 -22.28 -3.74
CA VAL A 320 -10.35 -20.90 -3.27
C VAL A 320 -10.78 -19.88 -4.32
N ALA A 321 -10.95 -18.65 -3.92
CA ALA A 321 -11.43 -17.55 -4.76
C ALA A 321 -10.75 -17.45 -6.14
N MET A 322 -9.47 -17.84 -6.25
CA MET A 322 -8.73 -17.79 -7.51
C MET A 322 -9.30 -18.75 -8.57
N HIS A 323 -9.75 -19.93 -8.19
CA HIS A 323 -10.35 -20.89 -9.10
C HIS A 323 -11.62 -20.30 -9.74
N TRP A 324 -12.48 -19.70 -8.93
CA TRP A 324 -13.69 -19.03 -9.39
C TRP A 324 -13.43 -17.81 -10.24
N GLN A 325 -12.39 -17.00 -9.90
CA GLN A 325 -12.00 -15.83 -10.68
C GLN A 325 -11.48 -16.19 -12.07
N GLN A 326 -10.76 -17.29 -12.20
CA GLN A 326 -10.29 -17.78 -13.51
C GLN A 326 -11.48 -18.19 -14.39
N CYS A 327 -12.45 -18.88 -13.81
CA CYS A 327 -13.66 -19.28 -14.51
C CYS A 327 -14.53 -18.08 -14.91
N THR A 328 -14.77 -17.14 -13.97
CA THR A 328 -15.58 -15.95 -14.22
C THR A 328 -14.88 -14.91 -15.10
N GLY A 329 -13.55 -14.84 -15.10
CA GLY A 329 -12.77 -14.03 -16.02
C GLY A 329 -12.94 -14.48 -17.48
N SER A 330 -13.08 -15.78 -17.71
CA SER A 330 -13.43 -16.34 -19.03
C SER A 330 -14.88 -15.99 -19.42
N ILE A 331 -15.83 -16.02 -18.49
CA ILE A 331 -17.22 -15.58 -18.70
C ILE A 331 -17.26 -14.10 -19.10
N GLY A 332 -16.53 -13.21 -18.39
CA GLY A 332 -16.47 -11.79 -18.70
C GLY A 332 -15.95 -11.47 -20.11
N SER A 333 -15.07 -12.33 -20.64
CA SER A 333 -14.52 -12.17 -21.99
C SER A 333 -15.51 -12.56 -23.10
N ILE A 334 -16.54 -13.36 -22.79
CA ILE A 334 -17.48 -13.94 -23.77
C ILE A 334 -18.78 -13.13 -23.88
N VAL A 335 -19.16 -12.36 -22.87
CA VAL A 335 -20.39 -11.52 -22.93
C VAL A 335 -20.27 -10.34 -23.89
N TRP A 336 -19.26 -10.33 -24.75
CA TRP A 336 -19.12 -9.37 -25.85
C TRP A 336 -20.20 -9.53 -26.95
N LEU A 337 -21.03 -10.56 -26.88
CA LEU A 337 -22.04 -10.90 -27.92
C LEU A 337 -23.32 -10.07 -27.89
N ALA A 338 -23.51 -9.17 -26.95
CA ALA A 338 -24.73 -8.34 -26.86
C ALA A 338 -24.45 -6.82 -26.82
N GLY A 339 -23.29 -6.36 -27.29
CA GLY A 339 -23.00 -4.91 -27.41
C GLY A 339 -22.68 -4.20 -26.09
N THR A 340 -22.52 -4.90 -24.96
CA THR A 340 -22.13 -4.31 -23.68
C THR A 340 -21.13 -5.24 -23.00
N MET A 341 -19.90 -4.74 -22.81
CA MET A 341 -18.84 -5.49 -22.12
C MET A 341 -19.16 -5.55 -20.62
N ILE A 342 -19.56 -6.73 -20.12
CA ILE A 342 -19.86 -6.95 -18.72
C ILE A 342 -18.67 -7.69 -18.09
N PHE A 343 -17.78 -6.98 -17.39
CA PHE A 343 -16.77 -7.58 -16.54
C PHE A 343 -17.33 -7.70 -15.11
N ILE A 344 -17.60 -8.92 -14.66
CA ILE A 344 -17.98 -9.15 -13.27
C ILE A 344 -16.73 -9.49 -12.49
N GLU A 345 -16.21 -8.52 -11.75
CA GLU A 345 -15.14 -8.73 -10.78
C GLU A 345 -15.77 -8.87 -9.39
N PHE A 346 -15.85 -10.09 -8.87
CA PHE A 346 -16.25 -10.34 -7.49
C PHE A 346 -15.16 -9.85 -6.54
N ARG A 347 -15.06 -8.53 -6.35
CA ARG A 347 -14.21 -7.93 -5.33
C ARG A 347 -15.03 -7.55 -4.11
N CYS A 348 -14.63 -8.16 -2.99
CA CYS A 348 -15.10 -7.77 -1.67
C CYS A 348 -14.76 -6.32 -1.35
N ARG A 349 -15.76 -5.44 -1.27
CA ARG A 349 -15.67 -4.19 -0.51
C ARG A 349 -16.77 -4.17 0.52
N ILE A 350 -16.37 -4.39 1.77
CA ILE A 350 -17.19 -4.03 2.93
C ILE A 350 -17.03 -2.52 3.15
N SER A 351 -18.01 -1.75 2.75
CA SER A 351 -18.36 -0.49 3.39
C SER A 351 -19.86 -0.31 3.22
N HIS A 352 -20.55 -0.27 4.32
CA HIS A 352 -21.93 0.12 4.55
C HIS A 352 -22.82 0.34 3.31
N LEU A 353 -23.92 -0.44 3.27
CA LEU A 353 -25.08 -0.34 2.41
C LEU A 353 -24.99 -0.98 1.01
N MET A 354 -25.71 -2.12 0.95
CA MET A 354 -26.44 -2.62 -0.21
C MET A 354 -25.68 -3.18 -1.41
N TYR A 355 -25.89 -4.48 -1.65
CA TYR A 355 -25.91 -5.18 -2.96
C TYR A 355 -25.09 -4.54 -4.08
N ALA A 356 -23.87 -4.96 -4.23
CA ALA A 356 -23.12 -4.54 -5.40
C ALA A 356 -22.22 -5.67 -5.94
N ALA A 357 -22.75 -6.45 -6.83
CA ALA A 357 -21.93 -6.97 -7.92
C ALA A 357 -21.53 -5.77 -8.78
N THR A 358 -20.24 -5.53 -8.98
CA THR A 358 -19.76 -4.35 -9.69
C THR A 358 -19.39 -4.70 -11.11
N LEU A 359 -20.05 -4.08 -12.06
CA LEU A 359 -19.74 -4.12 -13.49
C LEU A 359 -18.60 -3.16 -13.80
N ILE A 360 -17.60 -3.60 -14.54
CA ILE A 360 -16.60 -2.73 -15.15
C ILE A 360 -17.02 -2.49 -16.61
N VAL A 361 -17.51 -1.30 -16.90
CA VAL A 361 -17.77 -0.85 -18.28
C VAL A 361 -16.57 0.01 -18.69
N PRO A 362 -15.73 -0.38 -19.67
CA PRO A 362 -14.77 0.53 -20.25
C PRO A 362 -15.49 1.49 -21.17
N THR A 363 -15.48 2.78 -20.85
CA THR A 363 -15.85 3.83 -21.82
C THR A 363 -14.68 4.01 -22.79
N TRP A 364 -14.79 3.45 -23.97
CA TRP A 364 -14.00 3.88 -25.12
C TRP A 364 -14.63 5.15 -25.67
N GLN A 365 -14.01 6.30 -25.41
CA GLN A 365 -14.25 7.47 -26.23
C GLN A 365 -13.59 7.23 -27.59
N ASN A 366 -14.43 7.27 -28.64
CA ASN A 366 -14.00 7.30 -30.03
C ASN A 366 -12.89 8.34 -30.20
N ARG A 367 -11.74 7.90 -30.67
CA ARG A 367 -10.81 8.77 -31.40
C ARG A 367 -11.09 8.55 -32.87
N GLU A 368 -11.76 9.52 -33.51
CA GLU A 368 -11.55 9.81 -34.88
C GLU A 368 -10.20 10.48 -35.11
#